data_67d0b9c0f94f32e9a88b187077fc6695
#
_entry.id   67d0b9c0f94f32e9a88b187077fc6695
#
_cell.length_a   1.000
_cell.length_b   1.000
_cell.length_c   1.000
_cell.angle_alpha   90.00
_cell.angle_beta   90.00
_cell.angle_gamma   90.00
#
_symmetry.space_group_name_H-M   'P 1'
#
loop_
_entity.id
_entity.type
_entity.pdbx_description
1 polymer ?
#
loop_
_entity_poly.entity_id
_entity_poly.type
_entity_poly.pdbx_seq_one_letter_code
_entity_poly.pdbx_strand_id
1 'polypeptide(L)'
;MRHWLVALAALAVVSFLGAQERNLEHADVNLWENTTFHQESVDCSRLTEGIIRAKIDGSWQEFEIRQLPSGFQEWSFGKRAATLERFRTGQPPELAGPHNGMVATSGIARSDSRFAINNAVKGMGWLPYDEKLAEVIELLESTIDEEFSAKLDRLDSLYKQGTRLYDPTRQVSLELYSTPEFETGTFLNQMVNPACAVVFLDIPSYEFKAIAHLMHPDDPKLTETEKLQVQYANLIHSYFHGAFDKQFIGVVYYVIEVYDNSPGKPEAKGKRVVPELPLMP
;
A
#
# COMPACT_ATOMS: atom_id res chain seq x y z
N MET A 1 62.51 1.22 26.58
CA MET A 1 61.63 2.04 25.70
C MET A 1 61.17 1.38 24.39
N ARG A 2 61.42 0.08 24.18
CA ARG A 2 61.08 -0.59 22.89
C ARG A 2 59.82 -1.48 22.96
N HIS A 3 59.27 -1.73 24.14
CA HIS A 3 58.12 -2.62 24.32
C HIS A 3 56.74 -1.91 24.33
N TRP A 4 56.70 -0.60 24.40
CA TRP A 4 55.45 0.18 24.41
C TRP A 4 54.92 0.55 23.00
N LEU A 5 55.75 0.53 21.99
CA LEU A 5 55.37 0.84 20.62
C LEU A 5 54.68 -0.35 19.91
N VAL A 6 54.91 -1.58 20.36
CA VAL A 6 54.28 -2.77 19.77
C VAL A 6 52.85 -2.94 20.27
N ALA A 7 52.58 -2.53 21.52
CA ALA A 7 51.22 -2.62 22.08
C ALA A 7 50.22 -1.61 21.47
N LEU A 8 50.70 -0.41 21.09
CA LEU A 8 49.87 0.59 20.42
C LEU A 8 49.56 0.26 18.97
N ALA A 9 50.43 -0.44 18.26
CA ALA A 9 50.18 -0.90 16.90
C ALA A 9 49.18 -2.07 16.88
N ALA A 10 49.15 -2.95 17.89
CA ALA A 10 48.20 -4.04 18.00
C ALA A 10 46.76 -3.54 18.33
N LEU A 11 46.63 -2.46 19.16
CA LEU A 11 45.32 -1.87 19.43
C LEU A 11 44.74 -1.14 18.21
N ALA A 12 45.57 -0.51 17.38
CA ALA A 12 45.09 0.18 16.19
C ALA A 12 44.61 -0.80 15.10
N VAL A 13 45.19 -1.97 15.01
CA VAL A 13 44.78 -3.02 14.04
C VAL A 13 43.47 -3.71 14.47
N VAL A 14 43.23 -3.89 15.78
CA VAL A 14 42.00 -4.46 16.26
C VAL A 14 40.81 -3.50 16.11
N SER A 15 41.07 -2.16 16.15
CA SER A 15 40.02 -1.16 15.91
C SER A 15 39.60 -1.04 14.45
N PHE A 16 40.42 -1.47 13.50
CA PHE A 16 40.09 -1.47 12.07
C PHE A 16 39.39 -2.77 11.62
N LEU A 17 39.48 -3.85 12.38
CA LEU A 17 38.78 -5.11 12.08
C LEU A 17 37.34 -5.16 12.61
N GLY A 18 36.88 -4.15 13.35
CA GLY A 18 35.53 -4.07 13.88
C GLY A 18 34.56 -3.23 13.06
N ALA A 19 35.02 -2.51 12.06
CA ALA A 19 34.17 -1.92 11.02
C ALA A 19 34.05 -2.93 9.86
N GLN A 20 33.55 -4.12 10.17
CA GLN A 20 32.98 -4.96 9.14
C GLN A 20 31.86 -4.14 8.54
N GLU A 21 32.09 -3.64 7.30
CA GLU A 21 31.01 -3.17 6.46
C GLU A 21 29.89 -4.19 6.63
N ARG A 22 28.77 -3.79 7.25
CA ARG A 22 27.54 -4.54 7.02
C ARG A 22 27.36 -4.41 5.53
N ASN A 23 27.78 -5.42 4.79
CA ASN A 23 27.24 -5.65 3.48
C ASN A 23 25.76 -5.71 3.72
N LEU A 24 25.10 -4.57 3.50
CA LEU A 24 23.68 -4.57 3.24
C LEU A 24 23.59 -5.53 2.08
N GLU A 25 22.97 -6.67 2.31
CA GLU A 25 22.66 -7.61 1.25
C GLU A 25 21.82 -6.79 0.26
N HIS A 26 22.50 -6.21 -0.70
CA HIS A 26 21.85 -5.73 -1.92
C HIS A 26 21.29 -7.01 -2.49
N ALA A 27 19.98 -7.07 -2.53
CA ALA A 27 19.33 -8.27 -2.94
C ALA A 27 19.72 -8.58 -4.38
N ASP A 28 20.60 -9.55 -4.55
CA ASP A 28 20.59 -10.37 -5.76
C ASP A 28 19.35 -11.27 -5.78
N VAL A 29 18.21 -10.73 -5.28
CA VAL A 29 16.93 -11.43 -5.33
C VAL A 29 16.31 -11.08 -6.67
N ASN A 30 16.34 -12.03 -7.57
CA ASN A 30 15.57 -11.91 -8.81
C ASN A 30 14.07 -12.11 -8.47
N LEU A 31 13.33 -11.01 -8.46
CA LEU A 31 11.89 -11.00 -8.19
C LEU A 31 11.06 -11.24 -9.45
N TRP A 32 11.69 -11.22 -10.63
CA TRP A 32 11.02 -11.27 -11.92
C TRP A 32 11.26 -12.61 -12.63
N GLU A 33 10.21 -13.16 -13.19
CA GLU A 33 10.25 -14.24 -14.17
C GLU A 33 10.09 -13.63 -15.58
N ASN A 34 11.19 -13.30 -16.26
CA ASN A 34 11.20 -12.47 -17.48
C ASN A 34 10.65 -11.06 -17.19
N THR A 35 9.44 -10.76 -17.64
CA THR A 35 8.78 -9.44 -17.47
C THR A 35 7.67 -9.45 -16.44
N THR A 36 7.38 -10.58 -15.81
CA THR A 36 6.32 -10.77 -14.82
C THR A 36 6.88 -11.21 -13.48
N PHE A 37 6.06 -11.21 -12.45
CA PHE A 37 6.38 -11.81 -11.16
C PHE A 37 5.13 -12.40 -10.52
N HIS A 38 5.34 -13.31 -9.59
CA HIS A 38 4.34 -13.77 -8.63
C HIS A 38 4.82 -13.47 -7.21
N GLN A 39 3.99 -12.83 -6.39
CA GLN A 39 4.36 -12.53 -5.01
C GLN A 39 4.23 -13.76 -4.11
N GLU A 40 5.35 -14.44 -3.83
CA GLU A 40 5.40 -15.65 -3.01
C GLU A 40 5.39 -15.38 -1.49
N SER A 41 5.38 -14.11 -1.07
CA SER A 41 5.40 -13.72 0.34
C SER A 41 3.99 -13.52 0.93
N VAL A 42 2.93 -13.65 0.12
CA VAL A 42 1.52 -13.51 0.54
C VAL A 42 0.73 -14.74 0.08
N ASP A 43 -0.15 -15.22 0.95
CA ASP A 43 -1.07 -16.32 0.66
C ASP A 43 -2.50 -15.89 0.98
N CYS A 44 -3.28 -15.72 -0.09
CA CYS A 44 -4.67 -15.28 -0.08
C CYS A 44 -5.70 -16.42 0.00
N SER A 45 -5.27 -17.67 0.19
CA SER A 45 -6.16 -18.86 0.13
C SER A 45 -7.24 -18.88 1.21
N ARG A 46 -7.08 -18.10 2.30
CA ARG A 46 -8.02 -18.06 3.42
C ARG A 46 -8.76 -16.72 3.58
N LEU A 47 -8.82 -15.91 2.53
CA LEU A 47 -9.52 -14.61 2.57
C LEU A 47 -11.01 -14.76 2.91
N THR A 48 -11.66 -15.84 2.46
CA THR A 48 -13.08 -16.15 2.80
C THR A 48 -13.29 -16.43 4.28
N GLU A 49 -12.24 -16.78 5.02
CA GLU A 49 -12.25 -16.96 6.47
C GLU A 49 -11.90 -15.64 7.20
N GLY A 50 -11.63 -14.57 6.48
CA GLY A 50 -11.13 -13.29 7.04
C GLY A 50 -9.68 -13.35 7.49
N ILE A 51 -8.86 -14.26 6.93
CA ILE A 51 -7.47 -14.48 7.28
C ILE A 51 -6.59 -14.30 6.05
N ILE A 52 -5.48 -13.57 6.23
CA ILE A 52 -4.38 -13.51 5.26
C ILE A 52 -3.09 -14.03 5.90
N ARG A 53 -2.30 -14.78 5.13
CA ARG A 53 -0.98 -15.24 5.57
C ARG A 53 0.10 -14.45 4.84
N ALA A 54 1.12 -14.06 5.56
CA ALA A 54 2.22 -13.30 4.98
C ALA A 54 3.56 -13.71 5.60
N LYS A 55 4.61 -13.66 4.80
CA LYS A 55 5.98 -13.93 5.23
C LYS A 55 6.58 -12.62 5.73
N ILE A 56 6.61 -12.46 7.06
CA ILE A 56 7.17 -11.27 7.73
C ILE A 56 8.51 -11.65 8.36
N ASP A 57 9.54 -10.88 8.04
CA ASP A 57 10.92 -11.12 8.50
C ASP A 57 11.36 -12.60 8.30
N GLY A 58 11.02 -13.13 7.13
CA GLY A 58 11.36 -14.49 6.73
C GLY A 58 10.46 -15.60 7.30
N SER A 59 9.47 -15.29 8.14
CA SER A 59 8.61 -16.28 8.80
C SER A 59 7.14 -16.08 8.40
N TRP A 60 6.44 -17.18 8.08
CA TRP A 60 5.01 -17.15 7.80
C TRP A 60 4.21 -16.87 9.07
N GLN A 61 3.31 -15.89 8.98
CA GLN A 61 2.40 -15.48 10.04
C GLN A 61 0.98 -15.37 9.49
N GLU A 62 -0.02 -15.52 10.34
CA GLU A 62 -1.44 -15.38 10.02
C GLU A 62 -1.97 -14.10 10.66
N PHE A 63 -2.76 -13.36 9.90
CA PHE A 63 -3.36 -12.10 10.32
C PHE A 63 -4.87 -12.14 10.07
N GLU A 64 -5.64 -11.76 11.08
CA GLU A 64 -7.07 -11.50 10.90
C GLU A 64 -7.27 -10.16 10.20
N ILE A 65 -8.00 -10.19 9.10
CA ILE A 65 -8.34 -8.99 8.34
C ILE A 65 -9.42 -8.21 9.10
N ARG A 66 -9.25 -6.90 9.18
CA ARG A 66 -10.11 -6.00 9.96
C ARG A 66 -10.74 -4.94 9.07
N GLN A 67 -11.88 -4.42 9.50
CA GLN A 67 -12.54 -3.32 8.83
C GLN A 67 -11.96 -1.97 9.29
N LEU A 68 -11.83 -1.05 8.36
CA LEU A 68 -11.61 0.36 8.65
C LEU A 68 -12.80 0.89 9.47
N PRO A 69 -12.58 1.63 10.57
CA PRO A 69 -13.66 2.09 11.44
C PRO A 69 -14.58 3.10 10.76
N SER A 70 -15.83 3.22 11.23
CA SER A 70 -16.83 4.12 10.64
C SER A 70 -16.33 5.56 10.50
N GLY A 71 -15.59 6.07 11.48
CA GLY A 71 -15.02 7.41 11.40
C GLY A 71 -14.02 7.60 10.25
N PHE A 72 -13.23 6.56 9.93
CA PHE A 72 -12.38 6.56 8.73
C PHE A 72 -13.22 6.55 7.45
N GLN A 73 -14.24 5.70 7.40
CA GLN A 73 -15.11 5.56 6.24
C GLN A 73 -15.83 6.89 5.93
N GLU A 74 -16.47 7.50 6.93
CA GLU A 74 -17.16 8.79 6.82
C GLU A 74 -16.21 9.91 6.34
N TRP A 75 -15.04 10.03 6.97
CA TRP A 75 -14.02 10.98 6.57
C TRP A 75 -13.58 10.76 5.12
N SER A 76 -13.26 9.51 4.76
CA SER A 76 -12.72 9.17 3.46
C SER A 76 -13.72 9.42 2.34
N PHE A 77 -14.97 8.96 2.47
CA PHE A 77 -16.00 9.21 1.46
C PHE A 77 -16.37 10.70 1.37
N GLY A 78 -16.47 11.38 2.51
CA GLY A 78 -16.73 12.83 2.54
C GLY A 78 -15.66 13.66 1.84
N LYS A 79 -14.39 13.36 2.08
CA LYS A 79 -13.26 14.03 1.40
C LYS A 79 -13.20 13.72 -0.10
N ARG A 80 -13.53 12.49 -0.51
CA ARG A 80 -13.61 12.14 -1.94
C ARG A 80 -14.72 12.89 -2.64
N ALA A 81 -15.90 12.99 -2.05
CA ALA A 81 -17.00 13.82 -2.58
C ALA A 81 -16.59 15.29 -2.69
N ALA A 82 -15.91 15.85 -1.67
CA ALA A 82 -15.38 17.21 -1.71
C ALA A 82 -14.34 17.40 -2.82
N THR A 83 -13.49 16.41 -3.08
CA THR A 83 -12.52 16.44 -4.18
C THR A 83 -13.20 16.49 -5.55
N LEU A 84 -14.27 15.69 -5.76
CA LEU A 84 -15.05 15.76 -6.99
C LEU A 84 -15.66 17.16 -7.21
N GLU A 85 -16.16 17.80 -6.14
CA GLU A 85 -16.68 19.15 -6.23
C GLU A 85 -15.61 20.18 -6.57
N ARG A 86 -14.38 20.03 -6.04
CA ARG A 86 -13.25 20.88 -6.44
C ARG A 86 -12.96 20.75 -7.95
N PHE A 87 -12.97 19.54 -8.49
CA PHE A 87 -12.82 19.34 -9.94
C PHE A 87 -13.92 19.99 -10.76
N ARG A 88 -15.20 19.91 -10.33
CA ARG A 88 -16.32 20.58 -11.00
C ARG A 88 -16.14 22.09 -11.05
N THR A 89 -15.51 22.67 -10.04
CA THR A 89 -15.22 24.12 -9.96
C THR A 89 -13.84 24.50 -10.53
N GLY A 90 -13.14 23.57 -11.21
CA GLY A 90 -11.85 23.83 -11.83
C GLY A 90 -10.69 23.99 -10.84
N GLN A 91 -10.86 23.54 -9.61
CA GLN A 91 -9.82 23.57 -8.57
C GLN A 91 -9.03 22.25 -8.56
N PRO A 92 -7.71 22.29 -8.28
CA PRO A 92 -6.91 21.08 -8.14
C PRO A 92 -7.33 20.31 -6.86
N PRO A 93 -7.07 18.98 -6.80
CA PRO A 93 -7.26 18.22 -5.57
C PRO A 93 -6.36 18.75 -4.46
N GLU A 94 -6.78 18.56 -3.22
CA GLU A 94 -5.91 18.81 -2.08
C GLU A 94 -4.84 17.72 -2.02
N LEU A 95 -3.61 18.05 -1.58
CA LEU A 95 -2.56 17.06 -1.37
C LEU A 95 -2.83 16.20 -0.14
N ALA A 96 -3.49 16.77 0.86
CA ALA A 96 -3.98 16.06 2.03
C ALA A 96 -5.28 15.30 1.72
N GLY A 97 -5.54 14.24 2.49
CA GLY A 97 -6.78 13.48 2.37
C GLY A 97 -6.59 12.01 1.99
N PRO A 98 -7.70 11.28 1.79
CA PRO A 98 -7.68 9.82 1.68
C PRO A 98 -7.19 9.27 0.35
N HIS A 99 -6.93 10.12 -0.65
CA HIS A 99 -6.41 9.67 -1.94
C HIS A 99 -4.89 9.63 -2.00
N ASN A 100 -4.18 10.15 -0.99
CA ASN A 100 -2.74 10.11 -0.89
C ASN A 100 -2.33 9.45 0.43
N GLY A 101 -1.91 8.19 0.38
CA GLY A 101 -1.37 7.47 1.53
C GLY A 101 0.16 7.52 1.54
N MET A 102 0.77 7.87 2.66
CA MET A 102 2.20 7.70 2.88
C MET A 102 2.44 6.26 3.32
N VAL A 103 3.01 5.45 2.42
CA VAL A 103 3.24 4.01 2.63
C VAL A 103 4.67 3.79 3.09
N ALA A 104 4.83 3.46 4.36
CA ALA A 104 6.09 3.08 4.95
C ALA A 104 6.28 1.56 4.88
N THR A 105 7.44 1.11 4.40
CA THR A 105 7.81 -0.28 4.19
C THR A 105 9.22 -0.56 4.66
N SER A 106 9.52 -1.83 4.94
CA SER A 106 10.87 -2.29 5.26
C SER A 106 11.10 -3.68 4.67
N GLY A 107 12.31 -4.00 4.31
CA GLY A 107 12.65 -5.31 3.71
C GLY A 107 14.05 -5.33 3.12
N ILE A 108 14.18 -4.96 1.86
CA ILE A 108 15.45 -4.98 1.12
C ILE A 108 15.90 -3.56 0.78
N ALA A 109 17.17 -3.25 1.03
CA ALA A 109 17.75 -2.01 0.56
C ALA A 109 17.92 -2.03 -0.96
N ARG A 110 17.46 -0.98 -1.63
CA ARG A 110 17.73 -0.75 -3.05
C ARG A 110 19.23 -0.49 -3.24
N SER A 111 19.79 -0.84 -4.41
CA SER A 111 21.23 -0.75 -4.70
C SER A 111 21.86 0.65 -4.47
N ASP A 112 21.05 1.71 -4.54
CA ASP A 112 21.47 3.10 -4.31
C ASP A 112 21.17 3.61 -2.88
N SER A 113 20.72 2.74 -1.96
CA SER A 113 20.38 3.10 -0.58
C SER A 113 21.14 2.25 0.43
N ARG A 114 21.48 2.88 1.57
CA ARG A 114 22.02 2.18 2.74
C ARG A 114 20.95 1.65 3.70
N PHE A 115 19.68 1.96 3.43
CA PHE A 115 18.58 1.64 4.33
C PHE A 115 17.56 0.75 3.63
N ALA A 116 17.12 -0.28 4.33
CA ALA A 116 16.04 -1.18 3.90
C ALA A 116 14.63 -0.63 4.25
N ILE A 117 14.56 0.63 4.64
CA ILE A 117 13.29 1.32 4.90
C ILE A 117 12.97 2.28 3.77
N ASN A 118 11.70 2.36 3.42
CA ASN A 118 11.23 3.30 2.42
C ASN A 118 9.89 3.91 2.84
N ASN A 119 9.64 5.15 2.42
CA ASN A 119 8.35 5.80 2.56
C ASN A 119 8.01 6.51 1.26
N ALA A 120 6.86 6.21 0.68
CA ALA A 120 6.42 6.77 -0.58
C ALA A 120 4.94 7.17 -0.53
N VAL A 121 4.60 8.27 -1.18
CA VAL A 121 3.20 8.65 -1.38
C VAL A 121 2.63 7.78 -2.50
N LYS A 122 1.51 7.12 -2.22
CA LYS A 122 0.76 6.30 -3.18
C LYS A 122 -0.66 6.82 -3.31
N GLY A 123 -1.18 6.80 -4.54
CA GLY A 123 -2.60 6.99 -4.76
C GLY A 123 -3.37 5.86 -4.10
N MET A 124 -4.33 6.17 -3.23
CA MET A 124 -5.13 5.18 -2.50
C MET A 124 -6.58 5.24 -2.95
N GLY A 125 -7.17 4.08 -3.17
CA GLY A 125 -8.55 3.91 -3.60
C GLY A 125 -9.32 2.93 -2.73
N TRP A 126 -10.65 3.01 -2.79
CA TRP A 126 -11.53 1.97 -2.31
C TRP A 126 -11.64 0.86 -3.35
N LEU A 127 -11.66 -0.39 -2.90
CA LEU A 127 -11.90 -1.55 -3.76
C LEU A 127 -13.35 -2.01 -3.54
N PRO A 128 -14.16 -2.20 -4.61
CA PRO A 128 -15.47 -2.82 -4.48
C PRO A 128 -15.38 -4.22 -3.89
N TYR A 129 -16.48 -4.71 -3.33
CA TYR A 129 -16.61 -6.14 -3.01
C TYR A 129 -16.40 -6.99 -4.27
N ASP A 130 -15.82 -8.17 -4.11
CA ASP A 130 -15.43 -9.02 -5.24
C ASP A 130 -16.61 -9.35 -6.17
N GLU A 131 -17.79 -9.58 -5.62
CA GLU A 131 -19.03 -9.81 -6.37
C GLU A 131 -19.56 -8.57 -7.11
N LYS A 132 -19.01 -7.38 -6.83
CA LYS A 132 -19.38 -6.11 -7.47
C LYS A 132 -18.36 -5.62 -8.50
N LEU A 133 -17.18 -6.23 -8.54
CA LEU A 133 -16.09 -5.76 -9.41
C LEU A 133 -16.50 -5.75 -10.88
N ALA A 134 -17.07 -6.84 -11.39
CA ALA A 134 -17.46 -6.94 -12.80
C ALA A 134 -18.47 -5.85 -13.20
N GLU A 135 -19.50 -5.61 -12.36
CA GLU A 135 -20.52 -4.57 -12.60
C GLU A 135 -19.88 -3.17 -12.64
N VAL A 136 -18.96 -2.89 -11.70
CA VAL A 136 -18.31 -1.56 -11.64
C VAL A 136 -17.32 -1.39 -12.80
N ILE A 137 -16.58 -2.42 -13.16
CA ILE A 137 -15.67 -2.39 -14.31
C ILE A 137 -16.45 -2.09 -15.60
N GLU A 138 -17.56 -2.82 -15.86
CA GLU A 138 -18.41 -2.59 -17.03
C GLU A 138 -18.93 -1.15 -17.08
N LEU A 139 -19.38 -0.60 -15.93
CA LEU A 139 -19.81 0.78 -15.84
C LEU A 139 -18.67 1.74 -16.22
N LEU A 140 -17.48 1.58 -15.64
CA LEU A 140 -16.35 2.47 -15.88
C LEU A 140 -15.84 2.36 -17.33
N GLU A 141 -15.77 1.16 -17.90
CA GLU A 141 -15.37 0.95 -19.30
C GLU A 141 -16.34 1.58 -20.27
N SER A 142 -17.64 1.38 -20.08
CA SER A 142 -18.68 1.94 -20.96
C SER A 142 -18.77 3.46 -20.91
N THR A 143 -18.19 4.08 -19.89
CA THR A 143 -18.23 5.55 -19.64
C THR A 143 -16.87 6.21 -19.67
N ILE A 144 -15.80 5.49 -20.03
CA ILE A 144 -14.42 6.03 -19.98
C ILE A 144 -14.22 7.22 -20.92
N ASP A 145 -14.92 7.24 -22.04
CA ASP A 145 -14.84 8.28 -23.07
C ASP A 145 -15.88 9.40 -22.87
N GLU A 146 -16.70 9.34 -21.82
CA GLU A 146 -17.62 10.44 -21.49
C GLU A 146 -16.84 11.71 -21.12
N GLU A 147 -17.50 12.85 -21.27
CA GLU A 147 -16.99 14.14 -20.82
C GLU A 147 -16.63 14.09 -19.33
N PHE A 148 -15.56 14.78 -18.92
CA PHE A 148 -15.02 14.69 -17.56
C PHE A 148 -16.06 15.01 -16.48
N SER A 149 -16.97 15.96 -16.73
CA SER A 149 -18.07 16.27 -15.81
C SER A 149 -19.01 15.09 -15.59
N ALA A 150 -19.36 14.35 -16.64
CA ALA A 150 -20.20 13.16 -16.55
C ALA A 150 -19.48 12.05 -15.77
N LYS A 151 -18.16 11.86 -16.01
CA LYS A 151 -17.34 10.92 -15.23
C LYS A 151 -17.32 11.26 -13.74
N LEU A 152 -17.27 12.54 -13.37
CA LEU A 152 -17.36 12.96 -11.96
C LEU A 152 -18.71 12.59 -11.35
N ASP A 153 -19.80 12.67 -12.10
CA ASP A 153 -21.15 12.27 -11.61
C ASP A 153 -21.24 10.75 -11.42
N ARG A 154 -20.60 9.95 -12.29
CA ARG A 154 -20.49 8.49 -12.11
C ARG A 154 -19.74 8.14 -10.81
N LEU A 155 -18.59 8.77 -10.59
CA LEU A 155 -17.78 8.56 -9.37
C LEU A 155 -18.51 8.99 -8.11
N ASP A 156 -19.21 10.12 -8.14
CA ASP A 156 -20.03 10.59 -7.02
C ASP A 156 -21.13 9.58 -6.67
N SER A 157 -21.79 9.04 -7.68
CA SER A 157 -22.80 8.00 -7.52
C SER A 157 -22.24 6.70 -6.92
N LEU A 158 -21.02 6.32 -7.30
CA LEU A 158 -20.32 5.17 -6.70
C LEU A 158 -19.94 5.45 -5.25
N TYR A 159 -19.33 6.61 -4.94
CA TYR A 159 -18.91 6.94 -3.56
C TYR A 159 -20.09 7.10 -2.59
N LYS A 160 -21.25 7.57 -3.06
CA LYS A 160 -22.48 7.65 -2.26
C LYS A 160 -23.02 6.28 -1.80
N GLN A 161 -22.61 5.20 -2.45
CA GLN A 161 -22.97 3.86 -1.99
C GLN A 161 -22.20 3.44 -0.74
N GLY A 162 -21.00 4.04 -0.52
CA GLY A 162 -20.17 3.76 0.65
C GLY A 162 -19.86 2.27 0.77
N THR A 163 -19.94 1.73 1.97
CA THR A 163 -19.67 0.30 2.26
C THR A 163 -20.76 -0.67 1.80
N ARG A 164 -21.79 -0.22 1.10
CA ARG A 164 -22.67 -1.12 0.34
C ARG A 164 -22.04 -1.59 -0.97
N LEU A 165 -21.09 -0.81 -1.49
CA LEU A 165 -20.34 -1.11 -2.70
C LEU A 165 -18.90 -1.49 -2.40
N TYR A 166 -18.25 -0.76 -1.50
CA TYR A 166 -16.82 -0.86 -1.23
C TYR A 166 -16.54 -1.69 0.03
N ASP A 167 -15.57 -2.58 -0.09
CA ASP A 167 -15.11 -3.43 1.01
C ASP A 167 -14.27 -2.63 2.02
N PRO A 168 -14.72 -2.48 3.27
CA PRO A 168 -13.99 -1.73 4.28
C PRO A 168 -12.74 -2.43 4.81
N THR A 169 -12.47 -3.65 4.39
CA THR A 169 -11.33 -4.44 4.86
C THR A 169 -10.06 -4.19 4.04
N ARG A 170 -10.15 -3.43 2.94
CA ARG A 170 -9.03 -3.25 2.01
C ARG A 170 -9.05 -1.92 1.27
N GLN A 171 -7.86 -1.51 0.86
CA GLN A 171 -7.63 -0.36 -0.02
C GLN A 171 -6.86 -0.83 -1.25
N VAL A 172 -6.97 -0.10 -2.35
CA VAL A 172 -6.28 -0.43 -3.60
C VAL A 172 -5.37 0.70 -4.04
N SER A 173 -4.29 0.36 -4.70
CA SER A 173 -3.31 1.29 -5.29
C SER A 173 -2.67 0.67 -6.54
N LEU A 174 -1.78 1.43 -7.17
CA LEU A 174 -0.93 0.96 -8.26
C LEU A 174 0.55 1.16 -7.92
N GLU A 175 1.37 0.22 -8.37
CA GLU A 175 2.81 0.42 -8.51
C GLU A 175 3.11 0.79 -9.97
N LEU A 176 3.45 2.06 -10.19
CA LEU A 176 3.51 2.65 -11.54
C LEU A 176 4.88 2.53 -12.20
N TYR A 177 5.94 2.32 -11.42
CA TYR A 177 7.31 2.55 -11.89
C TYR A 177 8.18 1.30 -11.91
N SER A 178 7.81 0.24 -11.19
CA SER A 178 8.66 -0.96 -11.13
C SER A 178 8.56 -1.77 -12.41
N THR A 179 9.74 -2.12 -12.93
CA THR A 179 10.00 -2.98 -14.09
C THR A 179 11.20 -3.86 -13.80
N PRO A 180 11.52 -4.87 -14.61
CA PRO A 180 12.74 -5.67 -14.43
C PRO A 180 14.03 -4.84 -14.41
N GLU A 181 14.03 -3.66 -15.08
CA GLU A 181 15.20 -2.77 -15.18
C GLU A 181 15.27 -1.74 -14.05
N PHE A 182 14.14 -1.49 -13.37
CA PHE A 182 14.06 -0.50 -12.30
C PHE A 182 13.00 -0.89 -11.27
N GLU A 183 13.40 -0.98 -10.02
CA GLU A 183 12.52 -1.34 -8.90
C GLU A 183 12.46 -0.21 -7.88
N THR A 184 11.24 0.18 -7.50
CA THR A 184 11.06 1.14 -6.40
C THR A 184 11.37 0.48 -5.06
N GLY A 185 11.82 1.27 -4.07
CA GLY A 185 12.03 0.75 -2.72
C GLY A 185 10.76 0.19 -2.07
N THR A 186 9.58 0.72 -2.44
CA THR A 186 8.29 0.19 -1.97
C THR A 186 8.03 -1.19 -2.54
N PHE A 187 8.24 -1.38 -3.85
CA PHE A 187 8.07 -2.66 -4.53
C PHE A 187 8.97 -3.73 -3.92
N LEU A 188 10.29 -3.46 -3.86
CA LEU A 188 11.29 -4.37 -3.29
C LEU A 188 10.90 -4.82 -1.88
N ASN A 189 10.56 -3.87 -1.02
CA ASN A 189 10.19 -4.17 0.35
C ASN A 189 8.93 -5.04 0.41
N GLN A 190 7.86 -4.64 -0.28
CA GLN A 190 6.59 -5.35 -0.24
C GLN A 190 6.66 -6.75 -0.84
N MET A 191 7.51 -6.99 -1.83
CA MET A 191 7.71 -8.33 -2.41
C MET A 191 8.28 -9.34 -1.41
N VAL A 192 9.13 -8.89 -0.49
CA VAL A 192 9.82 -9.80 0.47
C VAL A 192 9.26 -9.70 1.89
N ASN A 193 8.75 -8.53 2.28
CA ASN A 193 8.16 -8.27 3.58
C ASN A 193 6.90 -7.41 3.37
N PRO A 194 5.75 -8.03 3.13
CA PRO A 194 4.55 -7.34 2.68
C PRO A 194 3.86 -6.49 3.77
N ALA A 195 4.33 -6.50 5.01
CA ALA A 195 3.81 -5.64 6.05
C ALA A 195 4.16 -4.18 5.80
N CYS A 196 3.18 -3.31 5.92
CA CYS A 196 3.37 -1.87 5.74
C CYS A 196 2.49 -1.04 6.67
N ALA A 197 2.86 0.23 6.83
CA ALA A 197 2.03 1.24 7.46
C ALA A 197 1.60 2.26 6.43
N VAL A 198 0.32 2.63 6.44
CA VAL A 198 -0.24 3.67 5.57
C VAL A 198 -0.78 4.79 6.44
N VAL A 199 -0.22 5.99 6.28
CA VAL A 199 -0.62 7.19 7.02
C VAL A 199 -1.23 8.20 6.07
N PHE A 200 -2.35 8.80 6.48
CA PHE A 200 -3.00 9.88 5.75
C PHE A 200 -2.76 11.22 6.45
N LEU A 201 -2.28 12.17 5.67
CA LEU A 201 -2.08 13.54 6.15
C LEU A 201 -3.39 14.32 6.05
N ASP A 202 -4.08 14.48 7.16
CA ASP A 202 -5.29 15.32 7.30
C ASP A 202 -5.64 15.49 8.78
N ILE A 203 -6.75 16.19 9.04
CA ILE A 203 -7.45 16.24 10.32
C ILE A 203 -8.91 15.82 10.06
N PRO A 204 -9.33 14.63 10.50
CA PRO A 204 -8.62 13.64 11.33
C PRO A 204 -7.43 12.97 10.62
N SER A 205 -6.47 12.46 11.38
CA SER A 205 -5.32 11.72 10.88
C SER A 205 -5.44 10.24 11.26
N TYR A 206 -5.38 9.38 10.26
CA TYR A 206 -5.46 7.94 10.44
C TYR A 206 -4.19 7.26 9.94
N GLU A 207 -3.83 6.17 10.61
CA GLU A 207 -2.84 5.21 10.15
C GLU A 207 -3.47 3.82 10.18
N PHE A 208 -3.19 2.99 9.18
CA PHE A 208 -3.45 1.57 9.27
C PHE A 208 -2.20 0.74 8.96
N LYS A 209 -2.10 -0.43 9.61
CA LYS A 209 -1.13 -1.47 9.26
C LYS A 209 -1.84 -2.44 8.33
N ALA A 210 -1.13 -2.90 7.31
CA ALA A 210 -1.69 -3.78 6.29
C ALA A 210 -0.67 -4.81 5.79
N ILE A 211 -1.21 -5.84 5.18
CA ILE A 211 -0.46 -6.74 4.30
C ILE A 211 -0.73 -6.29 2.86
N ALA A 212 0.34 -5.99 2.14
CA ALA A 212 0.29 -5.56 0.74
C ALA A 212 0.42 -6.76 -0.19
N HIS A 213 -0.59 -7.00 -1.02
CA HIS A 213 -0.58 -8.01 -2.07
C HIS A 213 -0.39 -7.33 -3.43
N LEU A 214 0.74 -7.63 -4.07
CA LEU A 214 1.12 -7.11 -5.38
C LEU A 214 0.76 -8.12 -6.46
N MET A 215 0.10 -7.65 -7.52
CA MET A 215 -0.40 -8.47 -8.61
C MET A 215 0.08 -7.90 -9.95
N HIS A 216 0.94 -8.66 -10.66
CA HIS A 216 1.33 -8.28 -12.01
C HIS A 216 0.20 -8.59 -12.99
N PRO A 217 -0.20 -7.67 -13.89
CA PRO A 217 -1.32 -7.90 -14.81
C PRO A 217 -1.17 -9.15 -15.68
N ASP A 218 0.07 -9.52 -16.02
CA ASP A 218 0.38 -10.68 -16.86
C ASP A 218 0.78 -11.93 -16.05
N ASP A 219 0.61 -11.95 -14.72
CA ASP A 219 0.88 -13.14 -13.91
C ASP A 219 -0.18 -14.22 -14.19
N PRO A 220 0.21 -15.38 -14.79
CA PRO A 220 -0.73 -16.44 -15.10
C PRO A 220 -1.30 -17.16 -13.87
N LYS A 221 -0.70 -16.94 -12.68
CA LYS A 221 -1.15 -17.55 -11.43
C LYS A 221 -2.28 -16.77 -10.75
N LEU A 222 -2.60 -15.55 -11.22
CA LEU A 222 -3.71 -14.77 -10.66
C LEU A 222 -5.05 -15.49 -10.87
N THR A 223 -5.84 -15.50 -9.82
CA THR A 223 -7.26 -15.89 -9.88
C THR A 223 -8.07 -14.90 -10.71
N GLU A 224 -9.25 -15.28 -11.16
CA GLU A 224 -10.13 -14.36 -11.90
C GLU A 224 -10.51 -13.12 -11.08
N THR A 225 -10.70 -13.27 -9.78
CA THR A 225 -10.96 -12.14 -8.88
C THR A 225 -9.77 -11.18 -8.83
N GLU A 226 -8.55 -11.69 -8.70
CA GLU A 226 -7.34 -10.86 -8.68
C GLU A 226 -7.11 -10.12 -10.01
N LYS A 227 -7.40 -10.77 -11.14
CA LYS A 227 -7.38 -10.10 -12.45
C LYS A 227 -8.37 -8.94 -12.51
N LEU A 228 -9.60 -9.13 -12.01
CA LEU A 228 -10.59 -8.05 -11.91
C LEU A 228 -10.13 -6.93 -10.97
N GLN A 229 -9.46 -7.24 -9.85
CA GLN A 229 -8.90 -6.23 -8.94
C GLN A 229 -7.82 -5.40 -9.63
N VAL A 230 -6.91 -6.03 -10.38
CA VAL A 230 -5.89 -5.32 -11.19
C VAL A 230 -6.55 -4.47 -12.27
N GLN A 231 -7.52 -5.00 -13.00
CA GLN A 231 -8.26 -4.28 -14.03
C GLN A 231 -8.98 -3.06 -13.44
N TYR A 232 -9.70 -3.23 -12.33
CA TYR A 232 -10.37 -2.13 -11.64
C TYR A 232 -9.39 -1.04 -11.20
N ALA A 233 -8.24 -1.41 -10.59
CA ALA A 233 -7.25 -0.45 -10.13
C ALA A 233 -6.70 0.41 -11.27
N ASN A 234 -6.42 -0.21 -12.41
CA ASN A 234 -5.95 0.48 -13.61
C ASN A 234 -7.04 1.35 -14.23
N LEU A 235 -8.27 0.85 -14.30
CA LEU A 235 -9.39 1.54 -14.90
C LEU A 235 -9.80 2.78 -14.10
N ILE A 236 -9.90 2.68 -12.76
CA ILE A 236 -10.23 3.82 -11.92
C ILE A 236 -9.14 4.90 -11.97
N HIS A 237 -7.87 4.51 -12.10
CA HIS A 237 -6.77 5.45 -12.30
C HIS A 237 -6.88 6.15 -13.65
N SER A 238 -7.12 5.41 -14.74
CA SER A 238 -7.34 5.95 -16.09
C SER A 238 -8.55 6.88 -16.17
N TYR A 239 -9.54 6.64 -15.34
CA TYR A 239 -10.76 7.45 -15.29
C TYR A 239 -10.50 8.90 -14.90
N PHE A 240 -9.47 9.15 -14.07
CA PHE A 240 -9.01 10.48 -13.67
C PHE A 240 -7.91 11.06 -14.56
N HIS A 241 -6.97 10.21 -15.02
CA HIS A 241 -5.72 10.66 -15.65
C HIS A 241 -5.70 10.44 -17.16
N GLY A 242 -6.73 9.82 -17.73
CA GLY A 242 -6.77 9.38 -19.13
C GLY A 242 -6.23 7.96 -19.29
N ALA A 243 -6.51 7.38 -20.47
CA ALA A 243 -6.10 6.02 -20.77
C ALA A 243 -4.57 5.89 -20.85
N PHE A 244 -4.07 4.77 -20.36
CA PHE A 244 -2.65 4.40 -20.45
C PHE A 244 -2.48 3.27 -21.47
N ASP A 245 -1.35 3.25 -22.15
CA ASP A 245 -1.02 2.24 -23.17
C ASP A 245 -0.72 0.85 -22.59
N LYS A 246 -0.60 0.75 -21.25
CA LYS A 246 -0.32 -0.51 -20.52
C LYS A 246 -1.07 -0.56 -19.21
N GLN A 247 -1.23 -1.76 -18.68
CA GLN A 247 -1.66 -1.96 -17.31
C GLN A 247 -0.46 -1.91 -16.35
N PHE A 248 -0.69 -1.37 -15.16
CA PHE A 248 0.29 -1.30 -14.08
C PHE A 248 0.02 -2.41 -13.05
N ILE A 249 1.02 -2.69 -12.24
CA ILE A 249 0.93 -3.61 -11.12
C ILE A 249 -0.15 -3.13 -10.14
N GLY A 250 -1.14 -3.97 -9.87
CA GLY A 250 -2.15 -3.72 -8.85
C GLY A 250 -1.60 -4.01 -7.45
N VAL A 251 -2.01 -3.24 -6.46
CA VAL A 251 -1.66 -3.46 -5.06
C VAL A 251 -2.92 -3.40 -4.21
N VAL A 252 -3.22 -4.47 -3.48
CA VAL A 252 -4.29 -4.51 -2.48
C VAL A 252 -3.69 -4.52 -1.08
N TYR A 253 -4.12 -3.58 -0.24
CA TYR A 253 -3.73 -3.48 1.16
C TYR A 253 -4.82 -4.05 2.04
N TYR A 254 -4.61 -5.23 2.60
CA TYR A 254 -5.52 -5.86 3.57
C TYR A 254 -5.27 -5.29 4.96
N VAL A 255 -6.29 -4.67 5.54
CA VAL A 255 -6.21 -3.94 6.80
C VAL A 255 -6.09 -4.90 7.98
N ILE A 256 -5.10 -4.70 8.84
CA ILE A 256 -4.85 -5.52 10.03
C ILE A 256 -5.09 -4.73 11.33
N GLU A 257 -4.58 -3.51 11.38
CA GLU A 257 -4.71 -2.63 12.55
C GLU A 257 -5.01 -1.19 12.09
N VAL A 258 -5.75 -0.44 12.87
CA VAL A 258 -6.01 0.99 12.60
C VAL A 258 -5.72 1.82 13.83
N TYR A 259 -5.10 2.97 13.63
CA TYR A 259 -4.74 3.94 14.65
C TYR A 259 -5.39 5.29 14.32
N ASP A 260 -5.97 5.95 15.34
CA ASP A 260 -6.40 7.35 15.26
C ASP A 260 -5.25 8.23 15.80
N ASN A 261 -4.59 8.95 14.91
CA ASN A 261 -3.49 9.87 15.20
C ASN A 261 -3.96 11.32 15.22
N SER A 262 -5.28 11.56 15.23
CA SER A 262 -5.85 12.90 15.13
C SER A 262 -5.44 13.80 16.29
N PRO A 263 -4.96 15.02 16.05
CA PRO A 263 -4.58 15.94 17.11
C PRO A 263 -5.81 16.43 17.90
N GLY A 264 -5.58 16.83 19.15
CA GLY A 264 -6.59 17.51 19.97
C GLY A 264 -7.58 16.63 20.73
N LYS A 265 -7.56 15.32 20.53
CA LYS A 265 -8.31 14.37 21.38
C LYS A 265 -7.41 13.86 22.48
N PRO A 266 -7.86 13.81 23.77
CA PRO A 266 -7.06 13.29 24.88
C PRO A 266 -6.59 11.85 24.65
N GLU A 267 -7.37 11.06 23.89
CA GLU A 267 -7.09 9.67 23.57
C GLU A 267 -6.30 9.48 22.26
N ALA A 268 -6.21 10.50 21.42
CA ALA A 268 -5.61 10.42 20.08
C ALA A 268 -4.09 10.66 20.09
N LYS A 269 -3.39 9.82 20.84
CA LYS A 269 -1.91 9.78 20.85
C LYS A 269 -1.40 8.54 20.10
N GLY A 270 -1.90 8.31 18.88
CA GLY A 270 -1.60 7.08 18.17
C GLY A 270 -2.26 5.86 18.80
N LYS A 271 -3.49 6.00 19.26
CA LYS A 271 -4.23 4.90 19.89
C LYS A 271 -4.74 3.94 18.80
N ARG A 272 -4.44 2.65 18.99
CA ARG A 272 -5.03 1.61 18.16
C ARG A 272 -6.55 1.55 18.43
N VAL A 273 -7.32 1.73 17.36
CA VAL A 273 -8.80 1.70 17.39
C VAL A 273 -9.36 0.43 16.81
N VAL A 274 -8.54 -0.32 16.03
CA VAL A 274 -8.90 -1.63 15.45
C VAL A 274 -7.67 -2.54 15.50
N PRO A 275 -7.78 -3.78 16.00
CA PRO A 275 -8.80 -4.20 16.97
C PRO A 275 -8.71 -3.37 18.25
N GLU A 276 -9.83 -3.15 18.89
CA GLU A 276 -9.84 -2.47 20.19
C GLU A 276 -8.94 -3.19 21.19
N LEU A 277 -8.17 -2.40 21.94
CA LEU A 277 -7.40 -2.97 23.04
C LEU A 277 -8.40 -3.38 24.13
N PRO A 278 -8.25 -4.57 24.76
CA PRO A 278 -9.02 -4.88 25.95
C PRO A 278 -8.82 -3.77 26.97
N LEU A 279 -9.90 -3.31 27.58
CA LEU A 279 -9.82 -2.39 28.72
C LEU A 279 -8.90 -3.03 29.77
N MET A 280 -7.77 -2.39 30.03
CA MET A 280 -6.91 -2.85 31.12
C MET A 280 -7.69 -2.72 32.43
N PRO A 281 -7.72 -3.76 33.28
CA PRO A 281 -8.43 -3.72 34.53
C PRO A 281 -7.88 -2.66 35.51
#